data_432e6f7dfcd7874a0fec06f6e50bda35
#
_entry.id   432e6f7dfcd7874a0fec06f6e50bda35
#
_cell.length_a   1.000
_cell.length_b   1.000
_cell.length_c   1.000
_cell.angle_alpha   90.00
_cell.angle_beta   90.00
_cell.angle_gamma   90.00
#
_symmetry.space_group_name_H-M   'P 1'
#
loop_
_entity.id
_entity.type
_entity.pdbx_description
1 polymer ?
#
loop_
_entity_poly.entity_id
_entity_poly.type
_entity_poly.pdbx_seq_one_letter_code
_entity_poly.pdbx_strand_id
1 'polypeptide(L)'
;LEDLIAVHDRAPYDLKIDHIDADGLTLTIYTTEPCPAIINYLGDPYGAIIDMDYGIQWEGGSANVAGTGPYVATNVTPTQIDLVKNKDYWGGDVKVDNITVKSFADGSALTAALQTGDIQGTYGLQYDNYPLFENNPDYTINSCATSRCFFGQFNMESELMQDQNIRKAVEMGIDKEGFCSVIMQGRGVPAKAAFPSSFSYGNDAVETVSYDPDGAKKLLEESGWTDTDGDGYVDKDGEKLSINWLTYPTRLEQPKLAEYAQATLKDIGIDVQVNNTSDHRTFAENGDFDVYVSSTTTAPTGDPEYFFTSTVVGSKNYGKYQNDEVTKLTEKLHQTFDKDERGKLAVELQQDILDDDAFFFVSHLNMGIVTKSNVKGMVAHPCDYYEITADLDVE
;
A
#
# COMPACT_ATOMS: atom_id res chain seq x y z
N LEU A 1 -5.82 20.60 14.82
CA LEU A 1 -5.87 20.15 13.42
C LEU A 1 -4.94 21.01 12.53
N GLU A 2 -5.04 22.35 12.58
CA GLU A 2 -4.18 23.26 11.79
C GLU A 2 -2.70 23.00 12.05
N ASP A 3 -2.29 22.86 13.30
CA ASP A 3 -0.89 22.60 13.65
C ASP A 3 -0.41 21.22 13.17
N LEU A 4 -1.28 20.19 13.22
CA LEU A 4 -0.95 18.88 12.67
C LEU A 4 -0.77 18.92 11.16
N ILE A 5 -1.64 19.64 10.45
CA ILE A 5 -1.55 19.81 8.99
C ILE A 5 -0.30 20.62 8.64
N ALA A 6 0.01 21.70 9.39
CA ALA A 6 1.13 22.58 9.12
C ALA A 6 2.52 21.93 9.33
N VAL A 7 2.63 20.97 10.28
CA VAL A 7 3.92 20.30 10.56
C VAL A 7 4.09 18.98 9.82
N HIS A 8 3.11 18.58 9.02
CA HIS A 8 3.07 17.25 8.45
C HIS A 8 3.53 17.24 6.98
N ASP A 9 4.85 17.23 6.75
CA ASP A 9 5.44 16.94 5.42
C ASP A 9 5.01 15.54 4.86
N ARG A 10 4.36 14.73 5.68
CA ARG A 10 3.84 13.41 5.33
C ARG A 10 2.33 13.35 5.20
N ALA A 11 1.62 14.45 5.43
CA ALA A 11 0.19 14.45 5.12
C ALA A 11 0.03 14.15 3.63
N PRO A 12 -0.50 12.97 3.27
CA PRO A 12 -0.58 12.60 1.86
C PRO A 12 -1.64 13.42 1.13
N TYR A 13 -2.30 14.35 1.84
CA TYR A 13 -3.48 15.05 1.38
C TYR A 13 -3.28 16.55 1.49
N ASP A 14 -3.48 17.25 0.41
CA ASP A 14 -3.64 18.70 0.41
C ASP A 14 -5.11 19.03 0.65
N LEU A 15 -5.45 19.31 1.91
CA LEU A 15 -6.83 19.60 2.33
C LEU A 15 -7.31 20.97 1.87
N LYS A 16 -6.43 21.80 1.30
CA LYS A 16 -6.79 23.16 0.82
C LYS A 16 -7.52 24.00 1.87
N ILE A 17 -7.18 23.83 3.15
CA ILE A 17 -7.81 24.60 4.23
C ILE A 17 -7.39 26.07 4.12
N ASP A 18 -8.38 26.97 4.07
CA ASP A 18 -8.19 28.40 4.16
C ASP A 18 -8.14 28.83 5.63
N HIS A 19 -9.20 28.50 6.38
CA HIS A 19 -9.26 28.76 7.83
C HIS A 19 -10.28 27.83 8.51
N ILE A 20 -10.23 27.81 9.83
CA ILE A 20 -11.14 27.02 10.68
C ILE A 20 -11.76 27.93 11.73
N ASP A 21 -13.08 27.95 11.81
CA ASP A 21 -13.85 28.65 12.83
C ASP A 21 -14.42 27.66 13.85
N ALA A 22 -14.35 28.00 15.13
CA ALA A 22 -14.96 27.26 16.21
C ALA A 22 -15.94 28.14 16.99
N ASP A 23 -17.20 27.71 17.07
CA ASP A 23 -18.23 28.36 17.87
C ASP A 23 -18.96 27.34 18.75
N GLY A 24 -18.64 27.32 20.02
CA GLY A 24 -19.14 26.34 20.98
C GLY A 24 -18.72 24.92 20.59
N LEU A 25 -19.69 24.08 20.20
CA LEU A 25 -19.47 22.70 19.74
C LEU A 25 -19.49 22.58 18.20
N THR A 26 -19.54 23.69 17.51
CA THR A 26 -19.56 23.72 16.04
C THR A 26 -18.18 24.07 15.52
N LEU A 27 -17.63 23.22 14.65
CA LEU A 27 -16.41 23.46 13.90
C LEU A 27 -16.78 23.65 12.43
N THR A 28 -16.32 24.75 11.84
CA THR A 28 -16.49 25.03 10.42
C THR A 28 -15.13 25.12 9.75
N ILE A 29 -14.91 24.26 8.76
CA ILE A 29 -13.67 24.24 7.98
C ILE A 29 -13.95 24.87 6.62
N TYR A 30 -13.22 25.92 6.28
CA TYR A 30 -13.29 26.59 4.98
C TYR A 30 -12.12 26.14 4.13
N THR A 31 -12.39 25.79 2.88
CA THR A 31 -11.38 25.38 1.91
C THR A 31 -11.25 26.39 0.78
N THR A 32 -10.04 26.59 0.25
CA THR A 32 -9.78 27.53 -0.87
C THR A 32 -10.37 27.04 -2.19
N GLU A 33 -10.63 25.74 -2.30
CA GLU A 33 -11.24 25.06 -3.45
C GLU A 33 -12.06 23.85 -2.98
N PRO A 34 -12.93 23.27 -3.81
CA PRO A 34 -13.67 22.06 -3.45
C PRO A 34 -12.75 20.94 -3.02
N CYS A 35 -13.07 20.29 -1.90
CA CYS A 35 -12.35 19.14 -1.38
C CYS A 35 -13.33 18.00 -1.02
N PRO A 36 -13.87 17.27 -2.00
CA PRO A 36 -14.86 16.19 -1.79
C PRO A 36 -14.42 15.12 -0.82
N ALA A 37 -13.14 14.79 -0.81
CA ALA A 37 -12.55 13.75 0.03
C ALA A 37 -12.18 14.23 1.45
N ILE A 38 -12.48 15.48 1.85
CA ILE A 38 -12.04 16.06 3.13
C ILE A 38 -12.45 15.21 4.34
N ILE A 39 -13.66 14.67 4.36
CA ILE A 39 -14.14 13.84 5.48
C ILE A 39 -13.35 12.53 5.56
N ASN A 40 -13.00 11.94 4.42
CA ASN A 40 -12.16 10.77 4.35
C ASN A 40 -10.75 11.09 4.88
N TYR A 41 -10.17 12.19 4.43
CA TYR A 41 -8.83 12.62 4.84
C TYR A 41 -8.73 12.97 6.33
N LEU A 42 -9.78 13.56 6.91
CA LEU A 42 -9.86 13.80 8.35
C LEU A 42 -10.00 12.51 9.18
N GLY A 43 -10.41 11.40 8.56
CA GLY A 43 -10.43 10.07 9.15
C GLY A 43 -9.07 9.35 9.14
N ASP A 44 -8.07 9.88 8.44
CA ASP A 44 -6.71 9.32 8.43
C ASP A 44 -6.01 9.59 9.78
N PRO A 45 -5.11 8.70 10.25
CA PRO A 45 -4.32 8.94 11.46
C PRO A 45 -3.59 10.29 11.49
N TYR A 46 -3.26 10.84 10.33
CA TYR A 46 -2.67 12.18 10.21
C TYR A 46 -3.65 13.33 10.48
N GLY A 47 -4.95 13.08 10.42
CA GLY A 47 -6.01 14.01 10.80
C GLY A 47 -6.42 13.91 12.27
N ALA A 48 -5.65 13.22 13.11
CA ALA A 48 -5.98 13.01 14.51
C ALA A 48 -6.21 14.32 15.26
N ILE A 49 -7.26 14.37 16.08
CA ILE A 49 -7.58 15.51 16.94
C ILE A 49 -6.83 15.34 18.26
N ILE A 50 -6.02 16.31 18.62
CA ILE A 50 -5.25 16.34 19.86
C ILE A 50 -5.58 17.57 20.69
N ASP A 51 -5.44 17.45 22.03
CA ASP A 51 -5.57 18.56 22.96
C ASP A 51 -4.29 19.41 22.95
N MET A 52 -4.38 20.59 22.38
CA MET A 52 -3.23 21.52 22.28
C MET A 52 -2.86 22.16 23.61
N ASP A 53 -3.81 22.25 24.56
CA ASP A 53 -3.51 22.75 25.93
C ASP A 53 -2.65 21.73 26.69
N TYR A 54 -2.83 20.43 26.44
CA TYR A 54 -1.94 19.37 26.91
C TYR A 54 -0.59 19.43 26.17
N GLY A 55 -0.62 19.73 24.90
CA GLY A 55 0.53 19.79 24.00
C GLY A 55 1.13 18.42 23.68
N ILE A 56 2.25 18.47 22.98
CA ILE A 56 3.10 17.28 22.73
C ILE A 56 4.20 17.29 23.76
N GLN A 57 4.20 16.31 24.66
CA GLN A 57 5.18 16.18 25.74
C GLN A 57 6.28 15.23 25.30
N TRP A 58 7.51 15.72 25.24
CA TRP A 58 8.69 14.93 24.89
C TRP A 58 9.46 14.55 26.14
N GLU A 59 9.58 13.28 26.43
CA GLU A 59 10.36 12.75 27.54
C GLU A 59 11.14 11.50 27.12
N GLY A 60 12.45 11.49 27.33
CA GLY A 60 13.29 10.31 27.07
C GLY A 60 13.27 9.78 25.63
N GLY A 61 12.99 10.63 24.63
CA GLY A 61 12.85 10.24 23.23
C GLY A 61 11.45 9.73 22.85
N SER A 62 10.49 9.86 23.75
CA SER A 62 9.09 9.53 23.56
C SER A 62 8.22 10.77 23.47
N ALA A 63 7.07 10.68 22.81
CA ALA A 63 6.07 11.74 22.74
C ALA A 63 4.76 11.27 23.37
N ASN A 64 4.21 12.06 24.29
CA ASN A 64 2.87 11.87 24.83
C ASN A 64 1.95 12.96 24.29
N VAL A 65 0.76 12.57 23.85
CA VAL A 65 -0.30 13.47 23.37
C VAL A 65 -1.63 13.07 23.98
N ALA A 66 -2.49 14.03 24.26
CA ALA A 66 -3.87 13.76 24.62
C ALA A 66 -4.74 13.79 23.38
N GLY A 67 -5.30 12.65 23.01
CA GLY A 67 -6.20 12.47 21.87
C GLY A 67 -7.62 12.16 22.33
N THR A 68 -8.50 11.87 21.37
CA THR A 68 -9.93 11.57 21.58
C THR A 68 -10.25 10.08 21.49
N GLY A 69 -9.24 9.22 21.38
CA GLY A 69 -9.40 7.78 21.18
C GLY A 69 -9.82 7.00 22.43
N PRO A 70 -10.08 5.69 22.27
CA PRO A 70 -10.51 4.82 23.37
C PRO A 70 -9.42 4.53 24.40
N TYR A 71 -8.16 4.81 24.07
CA TYR A 71 -7.02 4.56 24.94
C TYR A 71 -6.13 5.79 25.04
N VAL A 72 -5.46 5.93 26.19
CA VAL A 72 -4.47 6.96 26.48
C VAL A 72 -3.09 6.31 26.54
N ALA A 73 -2.12 6.81 25.80
CA ALA A 73 -0.74 6.37 25.91
C ALA A 73 -0.11 6.91 27.20
N THR A 74 0.42 6.02 28.03
CA THR A 74 1.07 6.36 29.30
C THR A 74 2.58 6.18 29.25
N ASN A 75 3.07 5.42 28.26
CA ASN A 75 4.48 5.22 27.99
C ASN A 75 4.68 4.98 26.50
N VAL A 76 5.60 5.70 25.86
CA VAL A 76 5.94 5.54 24.45
C VAL A 76 7.45 5.46 24.33
N THR A 77 7.96 4.32 23.91
CA THR A 77 9.38 4.07 23.64
C THR A 77 9.55 3.53 22.22
N PRO A 78 10.76 3.45 21.67
CA PRO A 78 10.97 2.84 20.34
C PRO A 78 10.53 1.37 20.20
N THR A 79 10.40 0.67 21.31
CA THR A 79 10.09 -0.78 21.31
C THR A 79 8.79 -1.15 22.03
N GLN A 80 8.15 -0.19 22.72
CA GLN A 80 6.93 -0.45 23.49
C GLN A 80 6.06 0.78 23.64
N ILE A 81 4.75 0.58 23.52
CA ILE A 81 3.72 1.58 23.87
C ILE A 81 2.79 0.95 24.89
N ASP A 82 2.61 1.61 26.05
CA ASP A 82 1.65 1.23 27.04
C ASP A 82 0.42 2.14 26.99
N LEU A 83 -0.73 1.54 26.86
CA LEU A 83 -2.01 2.19 26.71
C LEU A 83 -2.91 1.84 27.88
N VAL A 84 -3.63 2.81 28.41
CA VAL A 84 -4.67 2.61 29.42
C VAL A 84 -6.02 3.08 28.87
N LYS A 85 -7.08 2.45 29.31
CA LYS A 85 -8.46 2.78 28.97
C LYS A 85 -8.76 4.27 29.21
N ASN A 86 -9.29 4.94 28.20
CA ASN A 86 -9.86 6.27 28.34
C ASN A 86 -11.25 6.17 28.97
N LYS A 87 -11.39 6.61 30.23
CA LYS A 87 -12.65 6.52 30.98
C LYS A 87 -13.71 7.51 30.48
N ASP A 88 -13.26 8.54 29.80
CA ASP A 88 -14.11 9.61 29.25
C ASP A 88 -14.30 9.45 27.73
N TYR A 89 -14.07 8.24 27.20
CA TYR A 89 -14.24 7.98 25.78
C TYR A 89 -15.68 8.20 25.32
N TRP A 90 -15.84 9.06 24.34
CA TRP A 90 -17.14 9.50 23.82
C TRP A 90 -17.91 8.41 23.01
N GLY A 91 -17.18 7.41 22.50
CA GLY A 91 -17.74 6.38 21.59
C GLY A 91 -18.31 5.16 22.28
N GLY A 92 -18.40 5.15 23.62
CA GLY A 92 -19.01 4.08 24.40
C GLY A 92 -18.02 3.34 25.33
N ASP A 93 -18.40 2.14 25.74
CA ASP A 93 -17.62 1.34 26.68
C ASP A 93 -16.35 0.77 26.02
N VAL A 94 -15.22 0.96 26.72
CA VAL A 94 -13.94 0.32 26.39
C VAL A 94 -13.74 -0.84 27.37
N LYS A 95 -13.62 -2.07 26.87
CA LYS A 95 -13.65 -3.28 27.70
C LYS A 95 -12.30 -3.63 28.29
N VAL A 96 -11.22 -3.47 27.53
CA VAL A 96 -9.86 -3.80 27.97
C VAL A 96 -9.26 -2.61 28.72
N ASP A 97 -8.79 -2.83 29.94
CA ASP A 97 -8.26 -1.75 30.78
C ASP A 97 -6.85 -1.31 30.36
N ASN A 98 -5.99 -2.25 29.92
CA ASN A 98 -4.60 -1.98 29.58
C ASN A 98 -4.18 -2.76 28.33
N ILE A 99 -3.41 -2.10 27.44
CA ILE A 99 -2.82 -2.72 26.25
C ILE A 99 -1.34 -2.35 26.24
N THR A 100 -0.49 -3.33 25.94
CA THR A 100 0.92 -3.10 25.64
C THR A 100 1.20 -3.50 24.20
N VAL A 101 1.62 -2.54 23.38
CA VAL A 101 2.09 -2.78 22.01
C VAL A 101 3.61 -2.93 22.05
N LYS A 102 4.13 -4.02 21.49
CA LYS A 102 5.56 -4.33 21.48
C LYS A 102 6.07 -4.42 20.05
N SER A 103 7.24 -3.84 19.80
CA SER A 103 7.96 -4.00 18.54
C SER A 103 8.96 -5.15 18.64
N PHE A 104 9.04 -5.97 17.60
CA PHE A 104 9.98 -7.10 17.52
C PHE A 104 10.96 -6.85 16.36
N ALA A 105 12.22 -7.25 16.57
CA ALA A 105 13.28 -7.05 15.60
C ALA A 105 13.13 -7.92 14.34
N ASP A 106 12.51 -9.09 14.50
CA ASP A 106 12.33 -10.07 13.42
C ASP A 106 11.06 -10.92 13.62
N GLY A 107 10.63 -11.57 12.54
CA GLY A 107 9.42 -12.40 12.54
C GLY A 107 9.53 -13.69 13.35
N SER A 108 10.74 -14.19 13.63
CA SER A 108 10.94 -15.39 14.45
C SER A 108 10.69 -15.05 15.92
N ALA A 109 11.23 -13.93 16.40
CA ALA A 109 10.98 -13.43 17.75
C ALA A 109 9.48 -13.11 17.96
N LEU A 110 8.82 -12.51 16.96
CA LEU A 110 7.38 -12.25 16.97
C LEU A 110 6.57 -13.55 17.09
N THR A 111 6.90 -14.55 16.28
CA THR A 111 6.25 -15.86 16.28
C THR A 111 6.40 -16.55 17.63
N ALA A 112 7.62 -16.57 18.20
CA ALA A 112 7.90 -17.16 19.50
C ALA A 112 7.10 -16.46 20.63
N ALA A 113 7.04 -15.13 20.62
CA ALA A 113 6.29 -14.35 21.60
C ALA A 113 4.77 -14.68 21.59
N LEU A 114 4.18 -14.88 20.41
CA LEU A 114 2.79 -15.29 20.29
C LEU A 114 2.58 -16.73 20.78
N GLN A 115 3.50 -17.66 20.47
CA GLN A 115 3.42 -19.05 20.92
C GLN A 115 3.56 -19.18 22.44
N THR A 116 4.48 -18.45 23.06
CA THR A 116 4.70 -18.46 24.52
C THR A 116 3.62 -17.72 25.29
N GLY A 117 2.82 -16.89 24.61
CA GLY A 117 1.80 -16.05 25.23
C GLY A 117 2.33 -14.73 25.80
N ASP A 118 3.56 -14.34 25.45
CA ASP A 118 4.11 -13.03 25.81
C ASP A 118 3.36 -11.89 25.13
N ILE A 119 2.73 -12.20 23.98
CA ILE A 119 1.72 -11.37 23.31
C ILE A 119 0.46 -12.18 23.02
N GLN A 120 -0.69 -11.50 22.94
CA GLN A 120 -1.99 -12.12 22.69
C GLN A 120 -2.49 -11.92 21.27
N GLY A 121 -1.91 -11.01 20.53
CA GLY A 121 -2.29 -10.75 19.14
C GLY A 121 -1.16 -10.09 18.39
N THR A 122 -1.14 -10.27 17.09
CA THR A 122 -0.14 -9.66 16.19
C THR A 122 -0.62 -9.61 14.75
N TYR A 123 -0.03 -8.71 13.98
CA TYR A 123 0.00 -8.76 12.52
C TYR A 123 1.46 -8.86 12.03
N GLY A 124 1.67 -9.10 10.73
CA GLY A 124 3.01 -9.09 10.16
C GLY A 124 3.82 -10.34 10.43
N LEU A 125 3.17 -11.47 10.76
CA LEU A 125 3.83 -12.77 10.76
C LEU A 125 4.40 -13.09 9.38
N GLN A 126 5.59 -13.72 9.36
CA GLN A 126 6.12 -14.30 8.14
C GLN A 126 5.17 -15.40 7.62
N TYR A 127 5.00 -15.48 6.31
CA TYR A 127 4.04 -16.41 5.69
C TYR A 127 4.29 -17.86 6.09
N ASP A 128 5.55 -18.28 6.18
CA ASP A 128 5.95 -19.62 6.58
C ASP A 128 5.56 -19.99 8.02
N ASN A 129 5.18 -19.01 8.84
CA ASN A 129 4.82 -19.23 10.24
C ASN A 129 3.29 -19.34 10.48
N TYR A 130 2.45 -18.98 9.51
CA TYR A 130 1.00 -19.13 9.65
C TYR A 130 0.52 -20.55 9.91
N PRO A 131 1.12 -21.61 9.28
CA PRO A 131 0.73 -23.00 9.55
C PRO A 131 0.85 -23.42 11.03
N LEU A 132 1.67 -22.72 11.84
CA LEU A 132 1.78 -22.99 13.28
C LEU A 132 0.51 -22.62 14.06
N PHE A 133 -0.32 -21.75 13.49
CA PHE A 133 -1.52 -21.21 14.12
C PHE A 133 -2.80 -21.66 13.40
N GLU A 134 -2.71 -22.05 12.13
CA GLU A 134 -3.82 -22.58 11.36
C GLU A 134 -4.31 -23.90 11.96
N ASN A 135 -5.62 -24.07 12.01
CA ASN A 135 -6.28 -25.25 12.60
C ASN A 135 -5.94 -25.52 14.09
N ASN A 136 -5.37 -24.55 14.78
CA ASN A 136 -5.12 -24.61 16.21
C ASN A 136 -6.23 -23.85 16.96
N PRO A 137 -7.07 -24.54 17.81
CA PRO A 137 -8.20 -23.89 18.47
C PRO A 137 -7.82 -22.81 19.49
N ASP A 138 -6.54 -22.74 19.88
CA ASP A 138 -6.04 -21.73 20.80
C ASP A 138 -5.81 -20.38 20.11
N TYR A 139 -5.98 -20.33 18.78
CA TYR A 139 -5.74 -19.12 17.98
C TYR A 139 -6.89 -18.85 17.00
N THR A 140 -7.02 -17.60 16.64
CA THR A 140 -7.91 -17.13 15.58
C THR A 140 -7.08 -16.35 14.56
N ILE A 141 -7.29 -16.62 13.27
CA ILE A 141 -6.71 -15.85 12.18
C ILE A 141 -7.84 -15.07 11.52
N ASN A 142 -7.76 -13.75 11.59
CA ASN A 142 -8.64 -12.86 10.86
C ASN A 142 -7.87 -12.21 9.72
N SER A 143 -8.40 -12.26 8.50
CA SER A 143 -7.72 -11.69 7.35
C SER A 143 -8.69 -11.07 6.35
N CYS A 144 -8.25 -10.02 5.69
CA CYS A 144 -8.95 -9.39 4.58
C CYS A 144 -7.95 -8.85 3.54
N ALA A 145 -8.41 -8.76 2.29
CA ALA A 145 -7.67 -8.04 1.26
C ALA A 145 -7.68 -6.54 1.58
N THR A 146 -6.50 -5.95 1.62
CA THR A 146 -6.32 -4.52 1.92
C THR A 146 -6.09 -3.73 0.64
N SER A 147 -6.20 -2.40 0.71
CA SER A 147 -5.79 -1.50 -0.36
C SER A 147 -4.28 -1.33 -0.48
N ARG A 148 -3.48 -2.09 0.29
CA ARG A 148 -2.03 -2.15 0.07
C ARG A 148 -1.75 -2.97 -1.17
N CYS A 149 -1.31 -2.28 -2.21
CA CYS A 149 -1.00 -2.85 -3.51
C CYS A 149 0.50 -2.86 -3.76
N PHE A 150 1.01 -3.97 -4.30
CA PHE A 150 2.34 -4.09 -4.88
C PHE A 150 2.23 -3.85 -6.38
N PHE A 151 2.94 -2.86 -6.88
CA PHE A 151 2.81 -2.41 -8.26
C PHE A 151 4.15 -1.89 -8.81
N GLY A 152 4.28 -1.89 -10.11
CA GLY A 152 5.42 -1.33 -10.83
C GLY A 152 5.06 -0.09 -11.62
N GLN A 153 6.00 0.84 -11.72
CA GLN A 153 6.01 1.98 -12.60
C GLN A 153 7.08 1.77 -13.65
N PHE A 154 6.73 1.89 -14.92
CA PHE A 154 7.70 1.94 -16.00
C PHE A 154 8.29 3.35 -16.12
N ASN A 155 9.60 3.45 -16.31
CA ASN A 155 10.25 4.73 -16.56
C ASN A 155 10.04 5.15 -17.99
N MET A 156 9.12 6.08 -18.23
CA MET A 156 8.79 6.57 -19.58
C MET A 156 9.92 7.39 -20.25
N GLU A 157 10.97 7.74 -19.49
CA GLU A 157 12.18 8.36 -20.03
C GLU A 157 13.26 7.33 -20.42
N SER A 158 13.11 6.05 -20.02
CA SER A 158 13.99 4.97 -20.46
C SER A 158 13.72 4.63 -21.94
N GLU A 159 14.78 4.49 -22.73
CA GLU A 159 14.68 4.14 -24.15
C GLU A 159 13.94 2.81 -24.36
N LEU A 160 14.19 1.82 -23.52
CA LEU A 160 13.51 0.52 -23.55
C LEU A 160 12.01 0.65 -23.24
N MET A 161 11.68 1.46 -22.24
CA MET A 161 10.29 1.58 -21.76
C MET A 161 9.44 2.52 -22.62
N GLN A 162 10.00 3.19 -23.65
CA GLN A 162 9.22 3.90 -24.66
C GLN A 162 8.48 2.94 -25.60
N ASP A 163 8.96 1.71 -25.77
CA ASP A 163 8.24 0.67 -26.53
C ASP A 163 7.14 0.03 -25.65
N GLN A 164 5.89 0.28 -26.01
CA GLN A 164 4.72 -0.24 -25.32
C GLN A 164 4.69 -1.78 -25.33
N ASN A 165 5.15 -2.43 -26.40
CA ASN A 165 5.20 -3.89 -26.47
C ASN A 165 6.14 -4.47 -25.40
N ILE A 166 7.26 -3.80 -25.10
CA ILE A 166 8.17 -4.24 -24.03
C ILE A 166 7.47 -4.12 -22.68
N ARG A 167 6.81 -2.99 -22.37
CA ARG A 167 6.08 -2.81 -21.11
C ARG A 167 4.99 -3.87 -20.93
N LYS A 168 4.22 -4.09 -21.99
CA LYS A 168 3.15 -5.10 -22.02
C LYS A 168 3.70 -6.53 -21.88
N ALA A 169 4.82 -6.84 -22.55
CA ALA A 169 5.49 -8.13 -22.43
C ALA A 169 6.00 -8.38 -21.00
N VAL A 170 6.52 -7.34 -20.33
CA VAL A 170 6.91 -7.43 -18.90
C VAL A 170 5.71 -7.78 -18.02
N GLU A 171 4.56 -7.10 -18.18
CA GLU A 171 3.37 -7.40 -17.39
C GLU A 171 2.84 -8.81 -17.68
N MET A 172 2.74 -9.20 -18.95
CA MET A 172 2.30 -10.53 -19.37
C MET A 172 3.24 -11.65 -18.95
N GLY A 173 4.51 -11.35 -18.72
CA GLY A 173 5.54 -12.30 -18.26
C GLY A 173 5.56 -12.51 -16.73
N ILE A 174 4.83 -11.73 -15.95
CA ILE A 174 4.78 -11.86 -14.49
C ILE A 174 3.59 -12.73 -14.08
N ASP A 175 3.84 -13.92 -13.53
CA ASP A 175 2.80 -14.80 -12.98
C ASP A 175 2.33 -14.29 -11.61
N LYS A 176 1.32 -13.41 -11.64
CA LYS A 176 0.71 -12.78 -10.46
C LYS A 176 0.01 -13.81 -9.56
N GLU A 177 -0.63 -14.83 -10.14
CA GLU A 177 -1.30 -15.90 -9.40
C GLU A 177 -0.28 -16.80 -8.69
N GLY A 178 0.78 -17.20 -9.38
CA GLY A 178 1.87 -17.97 -8.80
C GLY A 178 2.57 -17.21 -7.68
N PHE A 179 2.84 -15.90 -7.85
CA PHE A 179 3.38 -15.07 -6.78
C PHE A 179 2.49 -15.08 -5.55
N CYS A 180 1.19 -14.84 -5.70
CA CYS A 180 0.25 -14.81 -4.58
C CYS A 180 0.08 -16.17 -3.89
N SER A 181 -0.04 -17.26 -4.67
CA SER A 181 -0.30 -18.59 -4.12
C SER A 181 0.94 -19.25 -3.54
N VAL A 182 2.10 -19.14 -4.21
CA VAL A 182 3.32 -19.86 -3.84
C VAL A 182 4.21 -19.00 -2.93
N ILE A 183 4.55 -17.78 -3.37
CA ILE A 183 5.48 -16.92 -2.62
C ILE A 183 4.81 -16.29 -1.40
N MET A 184 3.60 -15.76 -1.56
CA MET A 184 2.82 -15.20 -0.46
C MET A 184 1.96 -16.23 0.28
N GLN A 185 2.01 -17.51 -0.12
CA GLN A 185 1.25 -18.61 0.50
C GLN A 185 -0.24 -18.29 0.70
N GLY A 186 -0.86 -17.67 -0.32
CA GLY A 186 -2.26 -17.25 -0.28
C GLY A 186 -2.53 -15.97 0.54
N ARG A 187 -1.49 -15.28 1.00
CA ARG A 187 -1.60 -13.99 1.72
C ARG A 187 -1.53 -12.78 0.76
N GLY A 188 -1.74 -13.01 -0.51
CA GLY A 188 -1.93 -12.02 -1.55
C GLY A 188 -3.11 -12.37 -2.42
N VAL A 189 -3.76 -11.35 -2.96
CA VAL A 189 -4.80 -11.46 -3.99
C VAL A 189 -4.24 -10.87 -5.27
N PRO A 190 -4.23 -11.59 -6.40
CA PRO A 190 -3.72 -11.05 -7.66
C PRO A 190 -4.39 -9.72 -8.00
N ALA A 191 -3.59 -8.71 -8.31
CA ALA A 191 -4.07 -7.37 -8.61
C ALA A 191 -4.14 -7.16 -10.12
N LYS A 192 -5.28 -6.65 -10.59
CA LYS A 192 -5.47 -6.11 -11.95
C LYS A 192 -5.21 -4.60 -11.97
N ALA A 193 -5.51 -3.92 -10.86
CA ALA A 193 -5.48 -2.47 -10.74
C ALA A 193 -5.09 -2.03 -9.32
N ALA A 194 -5.16 -0.73 -9.08
CA ALA A 194 -4.73 -0.12 -7.82
C ALA A 194 -5.57 -0.53 -6.60
N PHE A 195 -6.85 -0.88 -6.79
CA PHE A 195 -7.78 -1.12 -5.69
C PHE A 195 -8.30 -2.56 -5.67
N PRO A 196 -8.46 -3.20 -4.50
CA PRO A 196 -8.98 -4.56 -4.39
C PRO A 196 -10.49 -4.62 -4.69
N SER A 197 -11.01 -5.83 -4.97
CA SER A 197 -12.42 -6.09 -5.29
C SER A 197 -13.41 -5.71 -4.18
N SER A 198 -12.94 -5.38 -2.97
CA SER A 198 -13.78 -4.84 -1.91
C SER A 198 -14.32 -3.43 -2.20
N PHE A 199 -13.73 -2.72 -3.14
CA PHE A 199 -14.22 -1.44 -3.65
C PHE A 199 -14.99 -1.64 -4.96
N SER A 200 -16.06 -0.89 -5.15
CA SER A 200 -16.87 -0.95 -6.40
C SER A 200 -16.10 -0.49 -7.64
N TYR A 201 -14.99 0.22 -7.44
CA TYR A 201 -14.05 0.67 -8.46
C TYR A 201 -12.75 -0.13 -8.47
N GLY A 202 -12.73 -1.31 -7.84
CA GLY A 202 -11.54 -2.15 -7.71
C GLY A 202 -11.34 -3.13 -8.87
N ASN A 203 -10.56 -4.17 -8.62
CA ASN A 203 -10.12 -5.19 -9.59
C ASN A 203 -11.18 -5.67 -10.58
N ASP A 204 -12.43 -5.84 -10.12
CA ASP A 204 -13.49 -6.43 -10.92
C ASP A 204 -14.12 -5.44 -11.91
N ALA A 205 -13.78 -4.15 -11.80
CA ALA A 205 -14.31 -3.07 -12.61
C ALA A 205 -13.44 -2.72 -13.82
N VAL A 206 -12.24 -3.30 -13.94
CA VAL A 206 -11.27 -3.00 -15.00
C VAL A 206 -10.79 -4.27 -15.71
N GLU A 207 -10.29 -4.07 -16.92
CA GLU A 207 -9.65 -5.12 -17.73
C GLU A 207 -8.15 -4.86 -17.85
N THR A 208 -7.34 -5.92 -17.81
CA THR A 208 -5.90 -5.86 -18.01
C THR A 208 -5.42 -7.15 -18.67
N VAL A 209 -4.16 -7.16 -19.08
CA VAL A 209 -3.52 -8.36 -19.63
C VAL A 209 -3.41 -9.45 -18.56
N SER A 210 -3.54 -10.69 -18.99
CA SER A 210 -3.29 -11.86 -18.16
C SER A 210 -1.87 -12.38 -18.34
N TYR A 211 -1.40 -13.22 -17.43
CA TYR A 211 -0.16 -13.96 -17.60
C TYR A 211 -0.24 -14.81 -18.88
N ASP A 212 0.60 -14.47 -19.86
CA ASP A 212 0.69 -15.14 -21.17
C ASP A 212 2.13 -15.02 -21.69
N PRO A 213 3.04 -15.90 -21.26
CA PRO A 213 4.43 -15.86 -21.66
C PRO A 213 4.63 -16.09 -23.17
N ASP A 214 3.74 -16.83 -23.84
CA ASP A 214 3.83 -17.04 -25.30
C ASP A 214 3.40 -15.79 -26.08
N GLY A 215 2.37 -15.08 -25.58
CA GLY A 215 1.97 -13.77 -26.09
C GLY A 215 3.05 -12.72 -25.87
N ALA A 216 3.67 -12.71 -24.70
CA ALA A 216 4.76 -11.81 -24.36
C ALA A 216 5.97 -11.97 -25.32
N LYS A 217 6.39 -13.22 -25.62
CA LYS A 217 7.45 -13.51 -26.59
C LYS A 217 7.13 -12.93 -27.97
N LYS A 218 5.88 -13.07 -28.44
CA LYS A 218 5.46 -12.51 -29.74
C LYS A 218 5.55 -10.98 -29.76
N LEU A 219 5.16 -10.30 -28.68
CA LEU A 219 5.31 -8.84 -28.60
C LEU A 219 6.77 -8.41 -28.67
N LEU A 220 7.67 -9.15 -28.01
CA LEU A 220 9.11 -8.91 -28.09
C LEU A 220 9.63 -9.12 -29.52
N GLU A 221 9.22 -10.21 -30.18
CA GLU A 221 9.57 -10.48 -31.59
C GLU A 221 9.05 -9.38 -32.52
N GLU A 222 7.83 -8.88 -32.34
CA GLU A 222 7.24 -7.76 -33.09
C GLU A 222 8.04 -6.46 -32.93
N SER A 223 8.66 -6.25 -31.76
CA SER A 223 9.56 -5.14 -31.49
C SER A 223 11.00 -5.40 -31.91
N GLY A 224 11.26 -6.56 -32.54
CA GLY A 224 12.57 -6.93 -33.10
C GLY A 224 13.54 -7.54 -32.12
N TRP A 225 13.07 -8.00 -30.95
CA TRP A 225 13.85 -8.70 -29.95
C TRP A 225 13.72 -10.22 -30.14
N THR A 226 14.82 -10.89 -30.43
CA THR A 226 14.88 -12.35 -30.63
C THR A 226 16.19 -12.89 -30.07
N ASP A 227 16.20 -14.12 -29.56
CA ASP A 227 17.43 -14.80 -29.12
C ASP A 227 18.23 -15.24 -30.37
N THR A 228 19.24 -14.45 -30.72
CA THR A 228 20.02 -14.67 -31.95
C THR A 228 21.29 -15.49 -31.72
N ASP A 229 21.79 -15.55 -30.48
CA ASP A 229 23.02 -16.26 -30.14
C ASP A 229 22.76 -17.57 -29.34
N GLY A 230 21.52 -17.83 -28.89
CA GLY A 230 21.10 -19.05 -28.23
C GLY A 230 21.43 -19.08 -26.74
N ASP A 231 21.67 -17.92 -26.11
CA ASP A 231 21.98 -17.84 -24.67
C ASP A 231 20.72 -17.85 -23.78
N GLY A 232 19.54 -17.83 -24.38
CA GLY A 232 18.24 -17.87 -23.71
C GLY A 232 17.68 -16.49 -23.37
N TYR A 233 18.34 -15.42 -23.79
CA TYR A 233 17.83 -14.05 -23.71
C TYR A 233 17.60 -13.47 -25.09
N VAL A 234 16.64 -12.58 -25.21
CA VAL A 234 16.40 -11.89 -26.49
C VAL A 234 17.37 -10.74 -26.64
N ASP A 235 17.86 -10.55 -27.86
CA ASP A 235 18.76 -9.48 -28.25
C ASP A 235 18.27 -8.73 -29.51
N LYS A 236 18.71 -7.50 -29.66
CA LYS A 236 18.48 -6.65 -30.83
C LYS A 236 19.73 -5.86 -31.14
N ASP A 237 20.20 -5.87 -32.39
CA ASP A 237 21.42 -5.20 -32.82
C ASP A 237 22.67 -5.59 -32.01
N GLY A 238 22.68 -6.80 -31.43
CA GLY A 238 23.77 -7.33 -30.63
C GLY A 238 23.73 -6.90 -29.15
N GLU A 239 22.67 -6.20 -28.74
CA GLU A 239 22.44 -5.80 -27.35
C GLU A 239 21.31 -6.64 -26.72
N LYS A 240 21.58 -7.23 -25.55
CA LYS A 240 20.63 -8.02 -24.79
C LYS A 240 19.52 -7.13 -24.19
N LEU A 241 18.27 -7.61 -24.19
CA LEU A 241 17.19 -6.94 -23.46
C LEU A 241 17.40 -7.12 -21.96
N SER A 242 18.02 -6.12 -21.36
CA SER A 242 18.31 -6.08 -19.92
C SER A 242 17.55 -4.95 -19.25
N ILE A 243 16.76 -5.27 -18.22
CA ILE A 243 15.88 -4.35 -17.50
C ILE A 243 16.40 -4.11 -16.09
N ASN A 244 16.63 -2.85 -15.73
CA ASN A 244 16.98 -2.44 -14.37
C ASN A 244 15.71 -2.38 -13.50
N TRP A 245 15.57 -3.36 -12.60
CA TRP A 245 14.45 -3.48 -11.67
C TRP A 245 14.82 -2.92 -10.30
N LEU A 246 14.28 -1.76 -9.96
CA LEU A 246 14.50 -1.10 -8.67
C LEU A 246 13.44 -1.51 -7.65
N THR A 247 13.86 -1.87 -6.44
CA THR A 247 12.99 -2.16 -5.30
C THR A 247 13.73 -1.93 -3.96
N TYR A 248 13.10 -2.30 -2.82
CA TYR A 248 13.66 -2.05 -1.50
C TYR A 248 13.40 -3.18 -0.50
N PRO A 249 14.30 -3.37 0.53
CA PRO A 249 14.25 -4.52 1.43
C PRO A 249 13.30 -4.38 2.64
N THR A 250 12.73 -3.19 2.89
CA THR A 250 11.95 -2.93 4.12
C THR A 250 10.57 -3.58 4.14
N ARG A 251 10.13 -4.14 3.01
CA ARG A 251 8.92 -4.97 2.89
C ARG A 251 9.35 -6.36 2.45
N LEU A 252 8.92 -7.38 3.20
CA LEU A 252 9.29 -8.78 2.98
C LEU A 252 8.97 -9.27 1.55
N GLU A 253 7.87 -8.78 0.99
CA GLU A 253 7.35 -9.16 -0.32
C GLU A 253 8.20 -8.60 -1.47
N GLN A 254 8.79 -7.42 -1.31
CA GLN A 254 9.47 -6.71 -2.39
C GLN A 254 10.68 -7.46 -2.96
N PRO A 255 11.66 -7.92 -2.15
CA PRO A 255 12.76 -8.73 -2.67
C PRO A 255 12.27 -10.03 -3.30
N LYS A 256 11.30 -10.70 -2.68
CA LYS A 256 10.73 -11.95 -3.19
C LYS A 256 10.01 -11.76 -4.52
N LEU A 257 9.30 -10.63 -4.70
CA LEU A 257 8.67 -10.28 -5.96
C LEU A 257 9.72 -10.03 -7.06
N ALA A 258 10.80 -9.32 -6.73
CA ALA A 258 11.88 -9.10 -7.68
C ALA A 258 12.55 -10.41 -8.15
N GLU A 259 12.85 -11.32 -7.23
CA GLU A 259 13.40 -12.64 -7.56
C GLU A 259 12.42 -13.49 -8.37
N TYR A 260 11.14 -13.45 -8.04
CA TYR A 260 10.10 -14.18 -8.77
C TYR A 260 9.91 -13.63 -10.18
N ALA A 261 9.80 -12.30 -10.31
CA ALA A 261 9.72 -11.64 -11.62
C ALA A 261 10.97 -11.89 -12.48
N GLN A 262 12.17 -11.86 -11.88
CA GLN A 262 13.42 -12.22 -12.58
C GLN A 262 13.35 -13.63 -13.17
N ALA A 263 12.80 -14.60 -12.42
CA ALA A 263 12.68 -15.98 -12.90
C ALA A 263 11.64 -16.10 -14.04
N THR A 264 10.44 -15.53 -13.87
CA THR A 264 9.38 -15.64 -14.89
C THR A 264 9.68 -14.83 -16.15
N LEU A 265 10.31 -13.67 -16.03
CA LEU A 265 10.72 -12.83 -17.16
C LEU A 265 11.89 -13.44 -17.95
N LYS A 266 12.76 -14.21 -17.27
CA LYS A 266 13.79 -15.01 -17.95
C LYS A 266 13.17 -16.04 -18.89
N ASP A 267 12.05 -16.65 -18.52
CA ASP A 267 11.37 -17.63 -19.36
C ASP A 267 10.85 -17.05 -20.71
N ILE A 268 10.73 -15.72 -20.77
CA ILE A 268 10.40 -14.99 -22.00
C ILE A 268 11.61 -14.28 -22.63
N GLY A 269 12.83 -14.53 -22.10
CA GLY A 269 14.08 -14.02 -22.63
C GLY A 269 14.48 -12.63 -22.15
N ILE A 270 13.87 -12.08 -21.11
CA ILE A 270 14.25 -10.80 -20.52
C ILE A 270 15.26 -11.01 -19.39
N ASP A 271 16.39 -10.30 -19.44
CA ASP A 271 17.39 -10.26 -18.38
C ASP A 271 17.03 -9.17 -17.36
N VAL A 272 16.69 -9.55 -16.14
CA VAL A 272 16.32 -8.60 -15.09
C VAL A 272 17.47 -8.38 -14.12
N GLN A 273 17.95 -7.15 -14.04
CA GLN A 273 19.00 -6.70 -13.12
C GLN A 273 18.34 -6.08 -11.87
N VAL A 274 18.33 -6.83 -10.77
CA VAL A 274 17.66 -6.38 -9.54
C VAL A 274 18.55 -5.45 -8.73
N ASN A 275 18.10 -4.22 -8.52
CA ASN A 275 18.64 -3.27 -7.54
C ASN A 275 17.71 -3.20 -6.32
N ASN A 276 18.02 -3.98 -5.28
CA ASN A 276 17.27 -4.01 -4.02
C ASN A 276 18.02 -3.18 -2.97
N THR A 277 17.62 -1.92 -2.79
CA THR A 277 18.35 -0.96 -1.95
C THR A 277 17.43 -0.18 -1.02
N SER A 278 17.92 0.13 0.20
CA SER A 278 17.22 1.04 1.12
C SER A 278 17.21 2.50 0.63
N ASP A 279 18.10 2.86 -0.29
CA ASP A 279 18.18 4.17 -0.91
C ASP A 279 17.34 4.28 -2.21
N HIS A 280 16.37 3.42 -2.37
CA HIS A 280 15.54 3.29 -3.58
C HIS A 280 14.89 4.61 -4.02
N ARG A 281 14.60 5.53 -3.07
CA ARG A 281 13.96 6.82 -3.40
C ARG A 281 14.91 7.71 -4.20
N THR A 282 16.17 7.81 -3.81
CA THR A 282 17.18 8.57 -4.55
C THR A 282 17.34 8.02 -5.96
N PHE A 283 17.41 6.69 -6.13
CA PHE A 283 17.46 6.07 -7.46
C PHE A 283 16.19 6.37 -8.28
N ALA A 284 15.01 6.29 -7.66
CA ALA A 284 13.75 6.57 -8.32
C ALA A 284 13.61 8.05 -8.74
N GLU A 285 14.02 8.99 -7.89
CA GLU A 285 14.03 10.43 -8.17
C GLU A 285 14.98 10.79 -9.31
N ASN A 286 16.13 10.11 -9.39
CA ASN A 286 17.10 10.29 -10.46
C ASN A 286 16.72 9.62 -11.80
N GLY A 287 15.71 8.72 -11.79
CA GLY A 287 15.35 7.92 -12.98
C GLY A 287 16.31 6.75 -13.24
N ASP A 288 17.08 6.31 -12.25
CA ASP A 288 18.08 5.24 -12.36
C ASP A 288 17.42 3.84 -12.32
N PHE A 289 16.44 3.61 -13.18
CA PHE A 289 15.68 2.34 -13.30
C PHE A 289 14.93 2.29 -14.63
N ASP A 290 14.56 1.09 -15.07
CA ASP A 290 13.57 0.85 -16.13
C ASP A 290 12.20 0.53 -15.52
N VAL A 291 12.20 -0.25 -14.44
CA VAL A 291 11.01 -0.64 -13.67
C VAL A 291 11.25 -0.37 -12.20
N TYR A 292 10.39 0.45 -11.57
CA TYR A 292 10.40 0.67 -10.13
C TYR A 292 9.20 -0.01 -9.48
N VAL A 293 9.47 -1.02 -8.66
CA VAL A 293 8.43 -1.77 -7.94
C VAL A 293 8.36 -1.37 -6.49
N SER A 294 7.19 -0.93 -6.09
CA SER A 294 6.92 -0.44 -4.75
C SER A 294 5.57 -0.93 -4.22
N SER A 295 5.24 -0.57 -2.99
CA SER A 295 3.91 -0.80 -2.44
C SER A 295 3.40 0.43 -1.70
N THR A 296 2.10 0.67 -1.82
CA THR A 296 1.41 1.68 -1.04
C THR A 296 -0.01 1.23 -0.69
N THR A 297 -0.57 1.81 0.35
CA THR A 297 -2.00 1.71 0.62
C THR A 297 -2.68 2.71 -0.32
N THR A 298 -3.37 2.20 -1.35
CA THR A 298 -3.87 3.01 -2.46
C THR A 298 -5.12 3.82 -2.10
N ALA A 299 -5.92 3.32 -1.16
CA ALA A 299 -7.10 4.01 -0.62
C ALA A 299 -7.09 3.96 0.92
N PRO A 300 -6.17 4.69 1.61
CA PRO A 300 -6.01 4.60 3.07
C PRO A 300 -7.27 5.05 3.84
N THR A 301 -8.11 5.87 3.23
CA THR A 301 -9.35 6.38 3.83
C THR A 301 -10.61 5.92 3.08
N GLY A 302 -10.45 4.97 2.15
CA GLY A 302 -11.54 4.44 1.34
C GLY A 302 -11.95 5.34 0.16
N ASP A 303 -11.22 6.43 -0.09
CA ASP A 303 -11.43 7.30 -1.25
C ASP A 303 -10.36 7.01 -2.33
N PRO A 304 -10.74 6.94 -3.62
CA PRO A 304 -9.81 6.58 -4.70
C PRO A 304 -8.81 7.67 -5.07
N GLU A 305 -9.04 8.92 -4.70
CA GLU A 305 -8.29 10.09 -5.18
C GLU A 305 -6.81 10.03 -4.83
N TYR A 306 -6.49 9.53 -3.64
CA TYR A 306 -5.11 9.54 -3.12
C TYR A 306 -4.09 8.87 -4.06
N PHE A 307 -4.43 7.73 -4.64
CA PHE A 307 -3.49 7.03 -5.54
C PHE A 307 -3.20 7.86 -6.79
N PHE A 308 -4.22 8.44 -7.39
CA PHE A 308 -4.06 9.24 -8.61
C PHE A 308 -3.29 10.52 -8.34
N THR A 309 -3.69 11.29 -7.33
CA THR A 309 -3.06 12.59 -7.01
C THR A 309 -1.63 12.45 -6.47
N SER A 310 -1.30 11.35 -5.77
CA SER A 310 0.04 11.15 -5.23
C SER A 310 0.99 10.41 -6.16
N THR A 311 0.49 9.38 -6.86
CA THR A 311 1.34 8.39 -7.54
C THR A 311 1.27 8.48 -9.06
N VAL A 312 0.10 8.82 -9.61
CA VAL A 312 -0.06 8.87 -11.07
C VAL A 312 0.33 10.24 -11.62
N VAL A 313 -0.23 11.33 -11.06
CA VAL A 313 0.06 12.70 -11.52
C VAL A 313 0.92 13.51 -10.53
N GLY A 314 1.17 12.97 -9.33
CA GLY A 314 1.83 13.70 -8.24
C GLY A 314 3.32 13.39 -8.07
N SER A 315 3.82 13.72 -6.88
CA SER A 315 5.26 13.65 -6.56
C SER A 315 5.85 12.23 -6.53
N LYS A 316 5.00 11.19 -6.47
CA LYS A 316 5.43 9.79 -6.50
C LYS A 316 5.32 9.16 -7.89
N ASN A 317 5.04 9.95 -8.93
CA ASN A 317 5.14 9.54 -10.32
C ASN A 317 6.64 9.49 -10.73
N TYR A 318 7.33 8.48 -10.21
CA TYR A 318 8.74 8.28 -10.52
C TYR A 318 8.96 7.83 -11.96
N GLY A 319 7.99 7.11 -12.53
CA GLY A 319 7.99 6.66 -13.92
C GLY A 319 7.83 7.78 -14.96
N LYS A 320 7.57 9.03 -14.53
CA LYS A 320 7.38 10.18 -15.41
C LYS A 320 6.25 9.98 -16.45
N TYR A 321 5.26 9.18 -16.09
CA TYR A 321 4.07 9.01 -16.92
C TYR A 321 3.32 10.33 -17.10
N GLN A 322 2.93 10.64 -18.33
CA GLN A 322 2.19 11.84 -18.69
C GLN A 322 1.08 11.48 -19.68
N ASN A 323 -0.14 11.83 -19.33
CA ASN A 323 -1.32 11.73 -20.18
C ASN A 323 -2.28 12.87 -19.83
N ASP A 324 -2.59 13.73 -20.79
CA ASP A 324 -3.44 14.91 -20.59
C ASP A 324 -4.87 14.54 -20.16
N GLU A 325 -5.41 13.41 -20.64
CA GLU A 325 -6.74 12.96 -20.29
C GLU A 325 -6.78 12.45 -18.85
N VAL A 326 -5.80 11.63 -18.45
CA VAL A 326 -5.64 11.17 -17.07
C VAL A 326 -5.49 12.36 -16.09
N THR A 327 -4.75 13.39 -16.50
CA THR A 327 -4.62 14.61 -15.69
C THR A 327 -5.96 15.32 -15.54
N LYS A 328 -6.72 15.52 -16.62
CA LYS A 328 -8.06 16.16 -16.57
C LYS A 328 -9.08 15.32 -15.77
N LEU A 329 -9.05 14.00 -15.93
CA LEU A 329 -9.94 13.12 -15.16
C LEU A 329 -9.61 13.14 -13.67
N THR A 330 -8.31 13.24 -13.31
CA THR A 330 -7.88 13.39 -11.91
C THR A 330 -8.38 14.72 -11.33
N GLU A 331 -8.27 15.82 -12.09
CA GLU A 331 -8.82 17.12 -11.70
C GLU A 331 -10.36 17.08 -11.54
N LYS A 332 -11.05 16.39 -12.46
CA LYS A 332 -12.49 16.19 -12.38
C LYS A 332 -12.87 15.36 -11.15
N LEU A 333 -12.12 14.30 -10.83
CA LEU A 333 -12.31 13.49 -9.63
C LEU A 333 -12.16 14.36 -8.37
N HIS A 334 -11.14 15.21 -8.33
CA HIS A 334 -10.90 16.17 -7.24
C HIS A 334 -12.05 17.17 -7.01
N GLN A 335 -12.87 17.44 -8.01
CA GLN A 335 -14.00 18.38 -7.92
C GLN A 335 -15.36 17.70 -7.78
N THR A 336 -15.43 16.38 -7.84
CA THR A 336 -16.68 15.61 -7.87
C THR A 336 -17.09 15.17 -6.47
N PHE A 337 -18.27 15.62 -5.97
CA PHE A 337 -18.80 15.24 -4.65
C PHE A 337 -19.64 13.96 -4.66
N ASP A 338 -20.25 13.62 -5.78
CA ASP A 338 -21.09 12.42 -5.89
C ASP A 338 -20.23 11.16 -5.81
N LYS A 339 -20.49 10.30 -4.82
CA LYS A 339 -19.69 9.10 -4.54
C LYS A 339 -19.71 8.08 -5.70
N ASP A 340 -20.85 7.93 -6.35
CA ASP A 340 -20.97 6.97 -7.44
C ASP A 340 -20.24 7.45 -8.69
N GLU A 341 -20.27 8.76 -8.94
CA GLU A 341 -19.52 9.38 -10.03
C GLU A 341 -18.00 9.32 -9.75
N ARG A 342 -17.57 9.54 -8.52
CA ARG A 342 -16.17 9.34 -8.12
C ARG A 342 -15.69 7.92 -8.40
N GLY A 343 -16.53 6.92 -8.08
CA GLY A 343 -16.25 5.52 -8.39
C GLY A 343 -16.08 5.26 -9.89
N LYS A 344 -16.94 5.85 -10.73
CA LYS A 344 -16.84 5.72 -12.21
C LYS A 344 -15.57 6.38 -12.75
N LEU A 345 -15.24 7.59 -12.26
CA LEU A 345 -14.02 8.28 -12.64
C LEU A 345 -12.77 7.50 -12.23
N ALA A 346 -12.80 6.84 -11.07
CA ALA A 346 -11.71 5.98 -10.65
C ALA A 346 -11.53 4.74 -11.52
N VAL A 347 -12.62 4.15 -12.05
CA VAL A 347 -12.56 3.05 -13.02
C VAL A 347 -11.97 3.55 -14.35
N GLU A 348 -12.46 4.67 -14.87
CA GLU A 348 -11.97 5.27 -16.12
C GLU A 348 -10.47 5.60 -16.02
N LEU A 349 -10.04 6.26 -14.95
CA LEU A 349 -8.64 6.57 -14.67
C LEU A 349 -7.75 5.33 -14.63
N GLN A 350 -8.21 4.26 -13.95
CA GLN A 350 -7.44 3.01 -13.89
C GLN A 350 -7.35 2.37 -15.29
N GLN A 351 -8.43 2.37 -16.06
CA GLN A 351 -8.44 1.76 -17.38
C GLN A 351 -7.48 2.50 -18.34
N ASP A 352 -7.50 3.85 -18.34
CA ASP A 352 -6.59 4.64 -19.17
C ASP A 352 -5.11 4.36 -18.85
N ILE A 353 -4.78 4.23 -17.55
CA ILE A 353 -3.42 3.91 -17.10
C ILE A 353 -2.99 2.50 -17.53
N LEU A 354 -3.94 1.54 -17.51
CA LEU A 354 -3.71 0.16 -17.93
C LEU A 354 -3.60 0.05 -19.47
N ASP A 355 -4.42 0.78 -20.20
CA ASP A 355 -4.40 0.79 -21.69
C ASP A 355 -3.10 1.43 -22.24
N ASP A 356 -2.51 2.35 -21.48
CA ASP A 356 -1.19 2.93 -21.78
C ASP A 356 -0.02 2.02 -21.36
N ASP A 357 -0.28 0.90 -20.68
CA ASP A 357 0.74 0.05 -20.06
C ASP A 357 1.75 0.88 -19.22
N ALA A 358 1.25 1.89 -18.50
CA ALA A 358 2.10 2.81 -17.73
C ALA A 358 2.48 2.26 -16.35
N PHE A 359 1.60 1.44 -15.80
CA PHE A 359 1.73 0.75 -14.52
C PHE A 359 1.32 -0.71 -14.70
N PHE A 360 1.87 -1.57 -13.87
CA PHE A 360 1.35 -2.92 -13.68
C PHE A 360 1.13 -3.20 -12.20
N PHE A 361 0.08 -3.96 -11.89
CA PHE A 361 -0.30 -4.29 -10.53
C PHE A 361 -0.12 -5.78 -10.32
N VAL A 362 0.48 -6.17 -9.19
CA VAL A 362 0.85 -7.57 -8.95
C VAL A 362 -0.03 -8.23 -7.90
N SER A 363 -0.14 -7.62 -6.74
CA SER A 363 -0.89 -8.21 -5.62
C SER A 363 -1.44 -7.15 -4.68
N HIS A 364 -2.65 -7.38 -4.16
CA HIS A 364 -3.13 -6.75 -2.93
C HIS A 364 -2.74 -7.62 -1.74
N LEU A 365 -2.22 -7.00 -0.69
CA LEU A 365 -1.90 -7.71 0.55
C LEU A 365 -3.19 -8.22 1.20
N ASN A 366 -3.26 -9.51 1.44
CA ASN A 366 -4.26 -10.10 2.32
C ASN A 366 -3.69 -10.06 3.75
N MET A 367 -3.97 -8.95 4.47
CA MET A 367 -3.49 -8.74 5.83
C MET A 367 -4.04 -9.81 6.75
N GLY A 368 -3.17 -10.42 7.54
CA GLY A 368 -3.55 -11.43 8.53
C GLY A 368 -3.21 -10.97 9.94
N ILE A 369 -4.23 -10.95 10.79
CA ILE A 369 -4.10 -10.77 12.23
C ILE A 369 -4.28 -12.12 12.91
N VAL A 370 -3.31 -12.52 13.72
CA VAL A 370 -3.36 -13.75 14.51
C VAL A 370 -3.47 -13.40 15.97
N THR A 371 -4.50 -13.92 16.64
CA THR A 371 -4.75 -13.68 18.06
C THR A 371 -4.90 -14.99 18.82
N LYS A 372 -4.71 -14.97 20.15
CA LYS A 372 -5.26 -16.01 21.04
C LYS A 372 -6.77 -16.06 20.86
N SER A 373 -7.38 -17.23 20.98
CA SER A 373 -8.82 -17.44 20.71
C SER A 373 -9.75 -16.68 21.65
N ASN A 374 -9.25 -16.28 22.82
CA ASN A 374 -9.98 -15.46 23.80
C ASN A 374 -9.90 -13.94 23.53
N VAL A 375 -9.11 -13.49 22.54
CA VAL A 375 -9.09 -12.08 22.11
C VAL A 375 -10.14 -11.86 21.04
N LYS A 376 -11.00 -10.87 21.24
CA LYS A 376 -12.07 -10.47 20.34
C LYS A 376 -11.89 -9.01 19.90
N GLY A 377 -12.49 -8.65 18.77
CA GLY A 377 -12.49 -7.26 18.28
C GLY A 377 -11.20 -6.79 17.61
N MET A 378 -10.13 -7.59 17.59
CA MET A 378 -8.93 -7.29 16.81
C MET A 378 -9.09 -7.89 15.42
N VAL A 379 -9.48 -7.07 14.46
CA VAL A 379 -9.82 -7.50 13.10
C VAL A 379 -8.98 -6.78 12.06
N ALA A 380 -8.67 -7.48 10.97
CA ALA A 380 -7.99 -6.89 9.82
C ALA A 380 -8.94 -5.94 9.10
N HIS A 381 -8.45 -4.75 8.72
CA HIS A 381 -9.23 -3.71 8.07
C HIS A 381 -8.72 -3.45 6.64
N PRO A 382 -9.61 -3.21 5.65
CA PRO A 382 -9.19 -2.99 4.26
C PRO A 382 -8.24 -1.82 4.04
N CYS A 383 -8.23 -0.82 4.92
CA CYS A 383 -7.27 0.30 4.84
C CYS A 383 -5.93 0.04 5.54
N ASP A 384 -5.70 -1.14 6.13
CA ASP A 384 -4.45 -1.52 6.81
C ASP A 384 -4.20 -0.70 8.10
N TYR A 385 -5.27 -0.22 8.75
CA TYR A 385 -5.26 0.56 10.01
C TYR A 385 -6.36 0.08 10.95
N TYR A 386 -6.44 0.67 12.15
CA TYR A 386 -7.53 0.53 13.12
C TYR A 386 -7.65 -0.83 13.81
N GLU A 387 -6.53 -1.49 14.10
CA GLU A 387 -6.51 -2.80 14.78
C GLU A 387 -6.84 -2.69 16.26
N ILE A 388 -6.57 -1.53 16.91
CA ILE A 388 -6.82 -1.28 18.34
C ILE A 388 -7.98 -0.30 18.47
N THR A 389 -9.17 -0.83 18.75
CA THR A 389 -10.41 -0.07 18.87
C THR A 389 -11.07 -0.30 20.22
N ALA A 390 -12.19 0.39 20.50
CA ALA A 390 -13.01 0.16 21.69
C ALA A 390 -13.67 -1.22 21.73
N ASP A 391 -13.79 -1.90 20.57
CA ASP A 391 -14.39 -3.23 20.44
C ASP A 391 -13.46 -4.35 20.93
N LEU A 392 -12.18 -4.04 21.18
CA LEU A 392 -11.24 -5.02 21.69
C LEU A 392 -11.69 -5.57 23.03
N ASP A 393 -11.70 -6.90 23.18
CA ASP A 393 -12.16 -7.62 24.34
C ASP A 393 -11.27 -8.85 24.62
N VAL A 394 -11.24 -9.31 25.85
CA VAL A 394 -10.56 -10.55 26.28
C VAL A 394 -11.51 -11.36 27.16
N GLU A 395 -11.98 -12.49 26.65
CA GLU A 395 -12.89 -13.42 27.31
C GLU A 395 -12.16 -14.48 28.17
#